data_a24f49f2f5865d44af4a68dcbc73aa20
#
_entry.id   a24f49f2f5865d44af4a68dcbc73aa20
#
_cell.length_a   1.000
_cell.length_b   1.000
_cell.length_c   1.000
_cell.angle_alpha   90.00
_cell.angle_beta   90.00
_cell.angle_gamma   90.00
#
_symmetry.space_group_name_H-M   'P 1'
#
loop_
_entity.id
_entity.type
_entity.pdbx_description
1 polymer ?
#
loop_
_entity_poly.entity_id
_entity_poly.type
_entity_poly.pdbx_seq_one_letter_code
_entity_poly.pdbx_strand_id
1 'polypeptide(L)'
;MSASPVPVADDSGLLRGSDGAGRQIGQNIRPLKTGEMIASYLRGKIVRGELAEGDCLPSEVELMRQFDVSRPTLREAFRILETESLIELRRGDRGARIIAPSVEVAARYVGLLMQTSGTTVSDVYEARSLLEPVAAGLLAIRRTPQDLADLSACTDDLEHLLESGQPPADVAAWTRQSQGFHDLLMERAGNKTLALQSLVLREVVDTHLLLASRQPGMVALPASGFARVVRSYRKLIGLVEARDAAGAEAHWRTHMDVAARSLLPDELKSATVLDIFS
;
A
#
# COMPACT_ATOMS: atom_id res chain seq x y z
N MET A 1 -80.03 13.71 14.05
CA MET A 1 -79.42 12.43 13.79
C MET A 1 -78.04 12.47 14.41
N SER A 2 -77.89 11.77 15.50
CA SER A 2 -76.84 11.85 16.47
C SER A 2 -75.64 11.02 15.99
N ALA A 3 -74.43 11.59 15.98
CA ALA A 3 -73.18 10.90 15.80
C ALA A 3 -72.54 10.69 17.18
N SER A 4 -72.36 9.41 17.56
CA SER A 4 -71.69 9.00 18.80
C SER A 4 -70.17 9.24 18.71
N PRO A 5 -69.50 9.58 19.83
CA PRO A 5 -68.08 9.72 19.88
C PRO A 5 -67.38 8.36 20.05
N VAL A 6 -66.23 8.21 19.35
CA VAL A 6 -65.30 7.09 19.43
C VAL A 6 -64.51 7.18 20.77
N PRO A 7 -64.29 6.11 21.52
CA PRO A 7 -63.52 6.15 22.75
C PRO A 7 -62.03 6.29 22.45
N VAL A 8 -61.37 7.23 23.14
CA VAL A 8 -59.91 7.35 23.23
C VAL A 8 -59.40 6.22 24.14
N ALA A 9 -58.58 5.36 23.60
CA ALA A 9 -57.85 4.37 24.38
C ALA A 9 -56.73 5.05 25.16
N ASP A 10 -56.77 4.90 26.45
CA ASP A 10 -55.69 5.22 27.38
C ASP A 10 -54.58 4.19 27.23
N ASP A 11 -53.46 4.60 26.67
CA ASP A 11 -52.24 3.81 26.48
C ASP A 11 -51.21 4.16 27.56
N SER A 12 -51.58 3.83 28.83
CA SER A 12 -50.62 3.82 29.94
C SER A 12 -49.90 2.48 30.04
N GLY A 13 -49.25 2.05 28.93
CA GLY A 13 -48.42 0.86 28.84
C GLY A 13 -46.98 1.18 29.25
N LEU A 14 -46.70 0.92 30.50
CA LEU A 14 -45.38 0.81 31.16
C LEU A 14 -44.26 0.38 30.22
N LEU A 15 -43.46 1.32 29.74
CA LEU A 15 -42.09 1.08 29.33
C LEU A 15 -41.24 0.94 30.61
N ARG A 16 -41.06 -0.29 31.09
CA ARG A 16 -39.98 -0.61 32.02
C ARG A 16 -38.65 -0.32 31.30
N GLY A 17 -37.99 0.75 31.72
CA GLY A 17 -36.63 1.07 31.32
C GLY A 17 -35.73 -0.08 31.74
N SER A 18 -35.07 -0.69 30.72
CA SER A 18 -33.86 -1.44 30.96
C SER A 18 -32.80 -0.48 31.43
N ASP A 19 -32.30 -0.68 32.64
CA ASP A 19 -31.10 -0.03 33.18
C ASP A 19 -29.91 -0.33 32.25
N GLY A 20 -29.81 0.43 31.17
CA GLY A 20 -28.60 0.61 30.43
C GLY A 20 -27.68 1.49 31.28
N ALA A 21 -26.78 0.89 32.05
CA ALA A 21 -25.72 1.62 32.70
C ALA A 21 -25.04 2.52 31.64
N GLY A 22 -25.36 3.80 31.72
CA GLY A 22 -24.81 4.82 30.85
C GLY A 22 -23.31 4.74 30.95
N ARG A 23 -22.68 4.24 29.87
CA ARG A 23 -21.25 4.26 29.69
C ARG A 23 -20.86 5.75 29.66
N GLN A 24 -20.48 6.29 30.81
CA GLN A 24 -19.86 7.60 30.86
C GLN A 24 -18.57 7.51 30.05
N ILE A 25 -18.63 8.00 28.79
CA ILE A 25 -17.44 8.28 28.01
C ILE A 25 -16.84 9.50 28.68
N GLY A 26 -15.93 9.26 29.64
CA GLY A 26 -15.32 10.31 30.44
C GLY A 26 -14.67 11.35 29.52
N GLN A 27 -15.11 12.57 29.66
CA GLN A 27 -14.55 13.77 29.01
C GLN A 27 -13.26 14.23 29.73
N ASN A 28 -12.37 13.33 30.09
CA ASN A 28 -11.02 13.72 30.46
C ASN A 28 -10.16 13.70 29.19
N ILE A 29 -10.27 14.75 28.40
CA ILE A 29 -9.22 15.13 27.44
C ILE A 29 -7.99 15.44 28.29
N ARG A 30 -7.14 14.42 28.51
CA ARG A 30 -5.83 14.65 29.14
C ARG A 30 -5.01 15.50 28.17
N PRO A 31 -4.40 16.60 28.65
CA PRO A 31 -3.43 17.31 27.82
C PRO A 31 -2.38 16.31 27.34
N LEU A 32 -1.94 16.47 26.11
CA LEU A 32 -0.88 15.62 25.54
C LEU A 32 0.28 15.55 26.54
N LYS A 33 0.75 14.35 26.83
CA LYS A 33 1.92 14.19 27.68
C LYS A 33 3.12 14.88 27.01
N THR A 34 4.02 15.43 27.79
CA THR A 34 5.20 16.14 27.28
C THR A 34 6.00 15.31 26.27
N GLY A 35 6.09 13.98 26.46
CA GLY A 35 6.70 13.07 25.51
C GLY A 35 5.99 13.04 24.14
N GLU A 36 4.65 13.03 24.13
CA GLU A 36 3.85 13.10 22.91
C GLU A 36 4.02 14.44 22.18
N MET A 37 4.15 15.54 22.92
CA MET A 37 4.40 16.86 22.34
C MET A 37 5.77 16.93 21.66
N ILE A 38 6.82 16.39 22.30
CA ILE A 38 8.17 16.31 21.73
C ILE A 38 8.16 15.43 20.47
N ALA A 39 7.52 14.25 20.52
CA ALA A 39 7.37 13.38 19.38
C ALA A 39 6.67 14.10 18.23
N SER A 40 5.57 14.80 18.48
CA SER A 40 4.83 15.58 17.49
C SER A 40 5.68 16.70 16.89
N TYR A 41 6.48 17.40 17.69
CA TYR A 41 7.38 18.45 17.23
C TYR A 41 8.47 17.89 16.29
N LEU A 42 9.15 16.82 16.71
CA LEU A 42 10.20 16.17 15.91
C LEU A 42 9.64 15.56 14.63
N ARG A 43 8.47 14.89 14.70
CA ARG A 43 7.74 14.39 13.52
C ARG A 43 7.46 15.51 12.52
N GLY A 44 7.00 16.67 13.01
CA GLY A 44 6.76 17.84 12.15
C GLY A 44 8.02 18.29 11.43
N LYS A 45 9.19 18.28 12.10
CA LYS A 45 10.47 18.62 11.48
C LYS A 45 10.89 17.61 10.41
N ILE A 46 10.73 16.31 10.68
CA ILE A 46 11.04 15.23 9.73
C ILE A 46 10.13 15.33 8.49
N VAL A 47 8.82 15.48 8.70
CA VAL A 47 7.85 15.56 7.59
C VAL A 47 8.08 16.79 6.71
N ARG A 48 8.53 17.92 7.29
CA ARG A 48 8.87 19.12 6.51
C ARG A 48 10.27 19.09 5.89
N GLY A 49 11.04 18.01 6.11
CA GLY A 49 12.41 17.88 5.62
C GLY A 49 13.44 18.75 6.34
N GLU A 50 13.09 19.33 7.48
CA GLU A 50 14.03 20.09 8.34
C GLU A 50 15.04 19.16 9.04
N LEU A 51 14.68 17.91 9.19
CA LEU A 51 15.50 16.77 9.58
C LEU A 51 15.42 15.75 8.46
N ALA A 52 16.50 15.56 7.73
CA ALA A 52 16.54 14.68 6.58
C ALA A 52 16.84 13.23 6.99
N GLU A 53 16.49 12.28 6.13
CA GLU A 53 16.90 10.89 6.29
C GLU A 53 18.43 10.79 6.37
N GLY A 54 18.89 10.03 7.36
CA GLY A 54 20.32 9.85 7.64
C GLY A 54 20.88 10.82 8.66
N ASP A 55 20.19 11.94 8.93
CA ASP A 55 20.61 12.86 9.97
C ASP A 55 20.61 12.21 11.34
N CYS A 56 21.53 12.64 12.21
CA CYS A 56 21.56 12.22 13.59
C CYS A 56 20.97 13.31 14.47
N LEU A 57 20.03 12.95 15.35
CA LEU A 57 19.59 13.85 16.40
C LEU A 57 20.73 14.15 17.39
N PRO A 58 20.75 15.31 18.04
CA PRO A 58 21.64 15.59 19.14
C PRO A 58 21.58 14.51 20.22
N SER A 59 22.61 14.44 21.08
CA SER A 59 22.65 13.48 22.18
C SER A 59 21.43 13.59 23.10
N GLU A 60 21.04 12.48 23.77
CA GLU A 60 19.94 12.52 24.74
C GLU A 60 20.14 13.65 25.78
N VAL A 61 21.37 13.84 26.25
CA VAL A 61 21.68 14.89 27.23
C VAL A 61 21.42 16.29 26.69
N GLU A 62 21.82 16.52 25.44
CA GLU A 62 21.60 17.82 24.80
C GLU A 62 20.10 18.08 24.53
N LEU A 63 19.36 17.07 24.08
CA LEU A 63 17.91 17.18 23.84
C LEU A 63 17.13 17.36 25.15
N MET A 64 17.53 16.68 26.23
CA MET A 64 16.95 16.91 27.56
C MET A 64 17.11 18.34 27.99
N ARG A 65 18.29 18.94 27.73
CA ARG A 65 18.57 20.35 28.05
C ARG A 65 17.76 21.31 27.15
N GLN A 66 17.67 21.00 25.84
CA GLN A 66 16.95 21.86 24.89
C GLN A 66 15.43 21.86 25.15
N PHE A 67 14.85 20.71 25.50
CA PHE A 67 13.42 20.59 25.77
C PHE A 67 13.05 20.81 27.26
N ASP A 68 14.03 20.94 28.11
CA ASP A 68 13.84 21.04 29.58
C ASP A 68 13.01 19.88 30.15
N VAL A 69 13.41 18.63 29.82
CA VAL A 69 12.68 17.43 30.22
C VAL A 69 13.59 16.38 30.84
N SER A 70 12.96 15.46 31.58
CA SER A 70 13.65 14.30 32.11
C SER A 70 13.96 13.25 31.06
N ARG A 71 14.97 12.38 31.31
CA ARG A 71 15.32 11.26 30.43
C ARG A 71 14.14 10.32 30.15
N PRO A 72 13.30 9.91 31.10
CA PRO A 72 12.11 9.11 30.82
C PRO A 72 11.15 9.74 29.82
N THR A 73 10.92 11.05 29.91
CA THR A 73 10.03 11.81 29.02
C THR A 73 10.60 11.84 27.61
N LEU A 74 11.90 12.09 27.43
CA LEU A 74 12.54 12.06 26.12
C LEU A 74 12.51 10.65 25.50
N ARG A 75 12.75 9.62 26.32
CA ARG A 75 12.67 8.23 25.85
C ARG A 75 11.27 7.81 25.47
N GLU A 76 10.23 8.33 26.11
CA GLU A 76 8.84 8.13 25.68
C GLU A 76 8.63 8.73 24.28
N ALA A 77 9.10 9.96 24.03
CA ALA A 77 9.04 10.58 22.71
C ALA A 77 9.78 9.75 21.64
N PHE A 78 10.97 9.25 21.96
CA PHE A 78 11.73 8.41 21.04
C PHE A 78 11.06 7.08 20.75
N ARG A 79 10.43 6.43 21.73
CA ARG A 79 9.65 5.20 21.50
C ARG A 79 8.47 5.43 20.54
N ILE A 80 7.79 6.57 20.68
CA ILE A 80 6.71 6.93 19.75
C ILE A 80 7.26 7.06 18.33
N LEU A 81 8.34 7.82 18.13
CA LEU A 81 8.94 8.02 16.81
C LEU A 81 9.54 6.73 16.22
N GLU A 82 10.11 5.87 17.06
CA GLU A 82 10.62 4.55 16.65
C GLU A 82 9.49 3.62 16.23
N THR A 83 8.37 3.61 16.94
CA THR A 83 7.15 2.86 16.55
C THR A 83 6.58 3.36 15.23
N GLU A 84 6.70 4.64 14.95
CA GLU A 84 6.30 5.27 13.67
C GLU A 84 7.35 5.08 12.57
N SER A 85 8.46 4.39 12.87
CA SER A 85 9.58 4.19 11.92
C SER A 85 10.15 5.50 11.37
N LEU A 86 10.20 6.53 12.21
CA LEU A 86 10.79 7.84 11.87
C LEU A 86 12.20 7.99 12.38
N ILE A 87 12.59 7.20 13.39
CA ILE A 87 13.95 7.17 13.94
C ILE A 87 14.39 5.73 14.22
N GLU A 88 15.68 5.54 14.23
CA GLU A 88 16.36 4.33 14.71
C GLU A 88 17.25 4.70 15.91
N LEU A 89 17.03 4.02 17.04
CA LEU A 89 17.86 4.22 18.23
C LEU A 89 19.21 3.50 18.08
N ARG A 90 20.31 4.23 18.23
CA ARG A 90 21.66 3.66 18.23
C ARG A 90 22.10 3.29 19.64
N ARG A 91 22.75 2.15 19.78
CA ARG A 91 23.32 1.72 21.08
C ARG A 91 24.42 2.71 21.53
N GLY A 92 24.34 3.14 22.80
CA GLY A 92 25.24 4.10 23.41
C GLY A 92 24.74 5.56 23.29
N ASP A 93 25.57 6.54 23.73
CA ASP A 93 25.22 7.97 23.75
C ASP A 93 25.13 8.66 22.38
N ARG A 94 25.02 7.87 21.29
CA ARG A 94 25.04 8.40 19.92
C ARG A 94 23.71 8.94 19.42
N GLY A 95 22.68 9.00 20.29
CA GLY A 95 21.38 9.55 19.92
C GLY A 95 20.56 8.67 18.96
N ALA A 96 19.60 9.27 18.28
CA ALA A 96 18.74 8.62 17.29
C ALA A 96 19.10 9.11 15.88
N ARG A 97 18.97 8.22 14.89
CA ARG A 97 19.12 8.54 13.47
C ARG A 97 17.74 8.67 12.85
N ILE A 98 17.55 9.67 12.00
CA ILE A 98 16.33 9.83 11.20
C ILE A 98 16.31 8.74 10.12
N ILE A 99 15.17 8.07 10.00
CA ILE A 99 14.87 7.13 8.92
C ILE A 99 13.62 7.61 8.18
N ALA A 100 13.55 7.34 6.87
CA ALA A 100 12.32 7.61 6.14
C ALA A 100 11.23 6.59 6.53
N PRO A 101 9.97 7.01 6.67
CA PRO A 101 8.87 6.06 6.77
C PRO A 101 8.89 5.14 5.56
N SER A 102 9.05 3.84 5.79
CA SER A 102 9.07 2.91 4.68
C SER A 102 7.66 2.44 4.31
N VAL A 103 7.43 2.24 3.02
CA VAL A 103 6.15 1.72 2.52
C VAL A 103 5.91 0.31 3.05
N GLU A 104 6.96 -0.47 3.28
CA GLU A 104 6.89 -1.83 3.84
C GLU A 104 6.27 -1.86 5.23
N VAL A 105 6.52 -0.85 6.07
CA VAL A 105 5.87 -0.73 7.37
C VAL A 105 4.38 -0.48 7.21
N ALA A 106 3.99 0.44 6.32
CA ALA A 106 2.58 0.70 6.03
C ALA A 106 1.89 -0.53 5.41
N ALA A 107 2.54 -1.20 4.46
CA ALA A 107 2.04 -2.40 3.81
C ALA A 107 1.81 -3.54 4.82
N ARG A 108 2.72 -3.71 5.80
CA ARG A 108 2.55 -4.70 6.87
C ARG A 108 1.28 -4.44 7.71
N TYR A 109 1.02 -3.19 8.10
CA TYR A 109 -0.19 -2.85 8.85
C TYR A 109 -1.47 -3.03 8.01
N VAL A 110 -1.44 -2.59 6.76
CA VAL A 110 -2.58 -2.79 5.84
C VAL A 110 -2.78 -4.29 5.56
N GLY A 111 -1.70 -5.04 5.34
CA GLY A 111 -1.75 -6.50 5.19
C GLY A 111 -2.40 -7.19 6.39
N LEU A 112 -2.07 -6.78 7.64
CA LEU A 112 -2.72 -7.29 8.83
C LEU A 112 -4.22 -6.95 8.88
N LEU A 113 -4.61 -5.75 8.46
CA LEU A 113 -6.02 -5.37 8.36
C LEU A 113 -6.74 -6.19 7.28
N MET A 114 -6.13 -6.41 6.14
CA MET A 114 -6.67 -7.28 5.08
C MET A 114 -6.88 -8.71 5.59
N GLN A 115 -5.90 -9.28 6.31
CA GLN A 115 -6.01 -10.61 6.91
C GLN A 115 -7.20 -10.70 7.88
N THR A 116 -7.34 -9.72 8.78
CA THR A 116 -8.41 -9.72 9.80
C THR A 116 -9.79 -9.41 9.22
N SER A 117 -9.86 -8.75 8.06
CA SER A 117 -11.12 -8.45 7.37
C SER A 117 -11.58 -9.56 6.41
N GLY A 118 -10.79 -10.62 6.25
CA GLY A 118 -11.10 -11.70 5.31
C GLY A 118 -10.93 -11.29 3.84
N THR A 119 -10.11 -10.29 3.56
CA THR A 119 -9.79 -9.87 2.19
C THR A 119 -9.21 -11.04 1.39
N THR A 120 -9.74 -11.28 0.21
CA THR A 120 -9.25 -12.34 -0.68
C THR A 120 -8.12 -11.84 -1.58
N VAL A 121 -7.33 -12.76 -2.12
CA VAL A 121 -6.33 -12.44 -3.15
C VAL A 121 -7.02 -11.85 -4.37
N SER A 122 -8.21 -12.35 -4.71
CA SER A 122 -9.02 -11.81 -5.81
C SER A 122 -9.35 -10.33 -5.63
N ASP A 123 -9.70 -9.90 -4.40
CA ASP A 123 -9.99 -8.49 -4.11
C ASP A 123 -8.78 -7.59 -4.37
N VAL A 124 -7.56 -8.07 -4.05
CA VAL A 124 -6.32 -7.34 -4.31
C VAL A 124 -6.05 -7.19 -5.81
N TYR A 125 -6.25 -8.26 -6.59
CA TYR A 125 -6.10 -8.20 -8.05
C TYR A 125 -7.16 -7.32 -8.70
N GLU A 126 -8.41 -7.36 -8.21
CA GLU A 126 -9.48 -6.47 -8.67
C GLU A 126 -9.13 -5.00 -8.41
N ALA A 127 -8.67 -4.67 -7.21
CA ALA A 127 -8.24 -3.31 -6.87
C ALA A 127 -7.13 -2.81 -7.83
N ARG A 128 -6.13 -3.63 -8.13
CA ARG A 128 -5.10 -3.31 -9.12
C ARG A 128 -5.68 -3.10 -10.52
N SER A 129 -6.61 -3.94 -10.93
CA SER A 129 -7.28 -3.84 -12.25
C SER A 129 -8.13 -2.57 -12.39
N LEU A 130 -8.49 -1.94 -11.29
CA LEU A 130 -9.15 -0.64 -11.27
C LEU A 130 -8.17 0.53 -11.27
N LEU A 131 -7.08 0.43 -10.54
CA LEU A 131 -6.13 1.53 -10.32
C LEU A 131 -5.12 1.70 -11.48
N GLU A 132 -4.51 0.61 -11.93
CA GLU A 132 -3.42 0.67 -12.90
C GLU A 132 -3.84 1.16 -14.30
N PRO A 133 -5.02 0.81 -14.85
CA PRO A 133 -5.47 1.37 -16.13
C PRO A 133 -5.62 2.89 -16.09
N VAL A 134 -6.17 3.43 -15.01
CA VAL A 134 -6.28 4.89 -14.82
C VAL A 134 -4.90 5.54 -14.77
N ALA A 135 -3.93 4.90 -14.09
CA ALA A 135 -2.55 5.38 -14.04
C ALA A 135 -1.90 5.36 -15.44
N ALA A 136 -2.15 4.35 -16.27
CA ALA A 136 -1.66 4.30 -17.65
C ALA A 136 -2.19 5.46 -18.49
N GLY A 137 -3.47 5.79 -18.36
CA GLY A 137 -4.07 6.98 -19.00
C GLY A 137 -3.43 8.29 -18.52
N LEU A 138 -3.22 8.44 -17.21
CA LEU A 138 -2.55 9.62 -16.65
C LEU A 138 -1.10 9.74 -17.13
N LEU A 139 -0.37 8.62 -17.19
CA LEU A 139 1.00 8.59 -17.70
C LEU A 139 1.06 9.05 -19.16
N ALA A 140 0.14 8.61 -20.02
CA ALA A 140 0.08 9.03 -21.42
C ALA A 140 -0.07 10.55 -21.55
N ILE A 141 -0.85 11.19 -20.67
CA ILE A 141 -1.03 12.66 -20.65
C ILE A 141 0.23 13.37 -20.16
N ARG A 142 0.87 12.87 -19.11
CA ARG A 142 1.90 13.56 -18.33
C ARG A 142 3.33 13.18 -18.72
N ARG A 143 3.50 12.11 -19.45
CA ARG A 143 4.79 11.47 -19.76
C ARG A 143 5.87 12.44 -20.20
N THR A 144 7.07 12.22 -19.74
CA THR A 144 8.31 12.85 -20.21
C THR A 144 9.06 11.91 -21.17
N PRO A 145 10.08 12.39 -21.92
CA PRO A 145 10.95 11.49 -22.67
C PRO A 145 11.70 10.49 -21.78
N GLN A 146 12.03 10.88 -20.54
CA GLN A 146 12.71 9.98 -19.60
C GLN A 146 11.81 8.83 -19.17
N ASP A 147 10.50 9.08 -18.94
CA ASP A 147 9.56 8.02 -18.59
C ASP A 147 9.47 6.95 -19.69
N LEU A 148 9.48 7.35 -20.96
CA LEU A 148 9.50 6.42 -22.08
C LEU A 148 10.80 5.61 -22.15
N ALA A 149 11.93 6.27 -21.89
CA ALA A 149 13.23 5.60 -21.85
C ALA A 149 13.29 4.56 -20.71
N ASP A 150 12.83 4.92 -19.51
CA ASP A 150 12.82 4.06 -18.34
C ASP A 150 11.91 2.83 -18.54
N LEU A 151 10.69 3.04 -19.08
CA LEU A 151 9.77 1.95 -19.42
C LEU A 151 10.32 1.02 -20.50
N SER A 152 11.01 1.60 -21.52
CA SER A 152 11.64 0.82 -22.57
C SER A 152 12.77 -0.03 -22.03
N ALA A 153 13.66 0.56 -21.21
CA ALA A 153 14.77 -0.15 -20.59
C ALA A 153 14.26 -1.32 -19.70
N CYS A 154 13.23 -1.06 -18.88
CA CYS A 154 12.60 -2.11 -18.06
C CYS A 154 12.04 -3.26 -18.92
N THR A 155 11.51 -2.95 -20.11
CA THR A 155 10.98 -3.96 -21.04
C THR A 155 12.11 -4.69 -21.79
N ASP A 156 13.21 -4.00 -22.14
CA ASP A 156 14.41 -4.61 -22.73
C ASP A 156 15.02 -5.64 -21.78
N ASP A 157 15.11 -5.32 -20.48
CA ASP A 157 15.58 -6.25 -19.45
C ASP A 157 14.71 -7.51 -19.38
N LEU A 158 13.37 -7.38 -19.50
CA LEU A 158 12.47 -8.53 -19.57
C LEU A 158 12.69 -9.37 -20.84
N GLU A 159 12.94 -8.73 -21.97
CA GLU A 159 13.26 -9.45 -23.23
C GLU A 159 14.56 -10.22 -23.11
N HIS A 160 15.58 -9.67 -22.45
CA HIS A 160 16.85 -10.37 -22.22
C HIS A 160 16.73 -11.61 -21.33
N LEU A 161 15.72 -11.63 -20.44
CA LEU A 161 15.44 -12.83 -19.62
C LEU A 161 14.75 -13.95 -20.43
N LEU A 162 14.23 -13.63 -21.63
CA LEU A 162 13.61 -14.61 -22.52
C LEU A 162 14.65 -15.07 -23.54
N GLU A 163 15.29 -16.17 -23.31
CA GLU A 163 16.05 -16.85 -24.35
C GLU A 163 15.09 -17.29 -25.48
N SER A 164 15.56 -17.25 -26.72
CA SER A 164 14.79 -17.45 -27.96
C SER A 164 13.69 -18.52 -27.86
N GLY A 165 12.48 -18.11 -27.51
CA GLY A 165 11.28 -18.96 -27.48
C GLY A 165 11.14 -19.87 -26.26
N GLN A 166 12.04 -19.79 -25.29
CA GLN A 166 11.96 -20.57 -24.04
C GLN A 166 11.38 -19.75 -22.88
N PRO A 167 10.76 -20.38 -21.86
CA PRO A 167 10.46 -19.72 -20.60
C PRO A 167 11.74 -19.18 -19.96
N PRO A 168 11.69 -18.12 -19.15
CA PRO A 168 12.86 -17.58 -18.46
C PRO A 168 13.46 -18.66 -17.53
N ALA A 169 14.77 -18.79 -17.55
CA ALA A 169 15.48 -19.74 -16.69
C ALA A 169 15.29 -19.41 -15.20
N ASP A 170 15.20 -18.11 -14.87
CA ASP A 170 14.86 -17.60 -13.53
C ASP A 170 13.48 -16.89 -13.57
N VAL A 171 12.42 -17.64 -13.28
CA VAL A 171 11.06 -17.13 -13.21
C VAL A 171 10.91 -16.09 -12.09
N ALA A 172 11.66 -16.21 -11.00
CA ALA A 172 11.59 -15.23 -9.91
C ALA A 172 12.22 -13.90 -10.32
N ALA A 173 13.34 -13.89 -11.04
CA ALA A 173 13.93 -12.68 -11.60
C ALA A 173 12.97 -12.03 -12.60
N TRP A 174 12.36 -12.82 -13.48
CA TRP A 174 11.39 -12.34 -14.45
C TRP A 174 10.17 -11.71 -13.76
N THR A 175 9.65 -12.35 -12.70
CA THR A 175 8.52 -11.84 -11.92
C THR A 175 8.86 -10.50 -11.26
N ARG A 176 10.03 -10.39 -10.61
CA ARG A 176 10.48 -9.12 -10.01
C ARG A 176 10.59 -8.00 -11.04
N GLN A 177 11.19 -8.28 -12.20
CA GLN A 177 11.35 -7.30 -13.28
C GLN A 177 9.99 -6.89 -13.87
N SER A 178 9.08 -7.85 -14.05
CA SER A 178 7.70 -7.58 -14.50
C SER A 178 6.94 -6.70 -13.51
N GLN A 179 7.04 -6.98 -12.20
CA GLN A 179 6.45 -6.10 -11.18
C GLN A 179 7.09 -4.71 -11.18
N GLY A 180 8.40 -4.60 -11.43
CA GLY A 180 9.09 -3.32 -11.59
C GLY A 180 8.49 -2.45 -12.69
N PHE A 181 8.00 -3.03 -13.79
CA PHE A 181 7.30 -2.28 -14.83
C PHE A 181 5.98 -1.67 -14.32
N HIS A 182 5.19 -2.43 -13.57
CA HIS A 182 3.95 -1.94 -12.95
C HIS A 182 4.22 -0.81 -11.96
N ASP A 183 5.27 -0.94 -11.14
CA ASP A 183 5.69 0.10 -10.19
C ASP A 183 6.07 1.39 -10.91
N LEU A 184 6.88 1.27 -11.95
CA LEU A 184 7.33 2.40 -12.75
C LEU A 184 6.15 3.11 -13.42
N LEU A 185 5.20 2.36 -13.96
CA LEU A 185 3.96 2.91 -14.51
C LEU A 185 3.20 3.73 -13.47
N MET A 186 3.00 3.16 -12.27
CA MET A 186 2.26 3.83 -11.19
C MET A 186 2.98 5.08 -10.68
N GLU A 187 4.29 5.02 -10.53
CA GLU A 187 5.12 6.15 -10.11
C GLU A 187 5.07 7.29 -11.13
N ARG A 188 5.31 6.97 -12.42
CA ARG A 188 5.38 7.93 -13.52
C ARG A 188 4.02 8.49 -13.93
N ALA A 189 2.91 7.89 -13.49
CA ALA A 189 1.57 8.47 -13.64
C ALA A 189 1.40 9.83 -12.95
N GLY A 190 2.35 10.21 -12.06
CA GLY A 190 2.41 11.52 -11.43
C GLY A 190 1.30 11.77 -10.39
N ASN A 191 0.70 10.70 -9.85
CA ASN A 191 -0.20 10.76 -8.70
C ASN A 191 0.40 9.97 -7.53
N LYS A 192 1.07 10.69 -6.62
CA LYS A 192 1.76 10.09 -5.48
C LYS A 192 0.85 9.22 -4.59
N THR A 193 -0.43 9.56 -4.47
CA THR A 193 -1.38 8.78 -3.67
C THR A 193 -1.67 7.43 -4.33
N LEU A 194 -1.91 7.41 -5.65
CA LEU A 194 -2.09 6.17 -6.39
C LEU A 194 -0.83 5.29 -6.33
N ALA A 195 0.35 5.90 -6.49
CA ALA A 195 1.62 5.18 -6.37
C ALA A 195 1.80 4.53 -4.98
N LEU A 196 1.51 5.25 -3.89
CA LEU A 196 1.56 4.70 -2.53
C LEU A 196 0.56 3.55 -2.32
N GLN A 197 -0.68 3.69 -2.81
CA GLN A 197 -1.68 2.63 -2.72
C GLN A 197 -1.24 1.38 -3.49
N SER A 198 -0.68 1.56 -4.67
CA SER A 198 -0.15 0.44 -5.48
C SER A 198 0.99 -0.29 -4.75
N LEU A 199 1.92 0.44 -4.14
CA LEU A 199 3.02 -0.16 -3.38
C LEU A 199 2.54 -1.03 -2.21
N VAL A 200 1.47 -0.61 -1.52
CA VAL A 200 0.86 -1.43 -0.46
C VAL A 200 0.23 -2.71 -1.02
N LEU A 201 -0.51 -2.61 -2.14
CA LEU A 201 -1.11 -3.78 -2.78
C LEU A 201 -0.06 -4.72 -3.37
N ARG A 202 1.06 -4.16 -3.85
CA ARG A 202 2.19 -4.92 -4.39
C ARG A 202 2.76 -5.89 -3.37
N GLU A 203 2.95 -5.48 -2.12
CA GLU A 203 3.52 -6.35 -1.08
C GLU A 203 2.72 -7.66 -0.93
N VAL A 204 1.39 -7.56 -1.03
CA VAL A 204 0.51 -8.74 -1.00
C VAL A 204 0.70 -9.59 -2.27
N VAL A 205 0.78 -8.95 -3.43
CA VAL A 205 0.96 -9.65 -4.72
C VAL A 205 2.33 -10.32 -4.80
N ASP A 206 3.39 -9.65 -4.39
CA ASP A 206 4.76 -10.20 -4.41
C ASP A 206 4.85 -11.44 -3.53
N THR A 207 4.24 -11.42 -2.34
CA THR A 207 4.18 -12.58 -1.46
C THR A 207 3.38 -13.72 -2.12
N HIS A 208 2.23 -13.43 -2.71
CA HIS A 208 1.44 -14.42 -3.44
C HIS A 208 2.23 -15.04 -4.61
N LEU A 209 2.85 -14.23 -5.45
CA LEU A 209 3.62 -14.70 -6.59
C LEU A 209 4.85 -15.52 -6.18
N LEU A 210 5.52 -15.12 -5.09
CA LEU A 210 6.64 -15.87 -4.53
C LEU A 210 6.20 -17.26 -4.06
N LEU A 211 5.08 -17.37 -3.38
CA LEU A 211 4.54 -18.65 -2.91
C LEU A 211 4.07 -19.50 -4.09
N ALA A 212 3.36 -18.90 -5.02
CA ALA A 212 2.91 -19.56 -6.23
C ALA A 212 4.07 -20.10 -7.09
N SER A 213 5.18 -19.37 -7.17
CA SER A 213 6.38 -19.81 -7.91
C SER A 213 7.07 -21.03 -7.29
N ARG A 214 6.86 -21.29 -6.00
CA ARG A 214 7.41 -22.45 -5.29
C ARG A 214 6.57 -23.72 -5.42
N GLN A 215 5.32 -23.60 -5.87
CA GLN A 215 4.42 -24.75 -6.03
C GLN A 215 4.45 -25.23 -7.49
N PRO A 216 4.86 -26.48 -7.77
CA PRO A 216 4.88 -27.03 -9.12
C PRO A 216 3.48 -26.95 -9.76
N GLY A 217 3.39 -26.27 -10.90
CA GLY A 217 2.15 -26.17 -11.70
C GLY A 217 1.24 -24.97 -11.37
N MET A 218 1.52 -24.16 -10.36
CA MET A 218 0.65 -23.06 -9.95
C MET A 218 0.86 -21.76 -10.75
N VAL A 219 2.06 -21.52 -11.30
CA VAL A 219 2.34 -20.44 -12.26
C VAL A 219 3.12 -21.02 -13.42
N ALA A 220 2.43 -21.73 -14.30
CA ALA A 220 3.01 -22.18 -15.55
C ALA A 220 2.45 -21.32 -16.70
N LEU A 221 2.95 -20.08 -16.83
CA LEU A 221 2.79 -19.40 -18.10
C LEU A 221 3.56 -20.19 -19.15
N PRO A 222 2.92 -20.62 -20.27
CA PRO A 222 3.66 -21.19 -21.38
C PRO A 222 4.65 -20.14 -21.93
N ALA A 223 5.72 -20.55 -22.60
CA ALA A 223 6.69 -19.63 -23.19
C ALA A 223 6.03 -18.48 -24.00
N SER A 224 4.96 -18.81 -24.73
CA SER A 224 4.14 -17.80 -25.43
C SER A 224 3.45 -16.78 -24.52
N GLY A 225 3.24 -17.11 -23.24
CA GLY A 225 2.67 -16.22 -22.25
C GLY A 225 3.63 -15.10 -21.85
N PHE A 226 4.88 -15.44 -21.58
CA PHE A 226 5.95 -14.47 -21.27
C PHE A 226 6.16 -13.49 -22.43
N ALA A 227 6.30 -13.98 -23.64
CA ALA A 227 6.40 -13.14 -24.84
C ALA A 227 5.17 -12.25 -25.07
N ARG A 228 3.98 -12.68 -24.64
CA ARG A 228 2.75 -11.87 -24.71
C ARG A 228 2.80 -10.70 -23.73
N VAL A 229 3.33 -10.89 -22.54
CA VAL A 229 3.51 -9.82 -21.54
C VAL A 229 4.42 -8.72 -22.11
N VAL A 230 5.58 -9.10 -22.65
CA VAL A 230 6.52 -8.14 -23.25
C VAL A 230 5.86 -7.37 -24.40
N ARG A 231 5.16 -8.05 -25.30
CA ARG A 231 4.41 -7.37 -26.38
C ARG A 231 3.35 -6.42 -25.85
N SER A 232 2.71 -6.76 -24.73
CA SER A 232 1.72 -5.89 -24.09
C SER A 232 2.36 -4.62 -23.54
N TYR A 233 3.54 -4.73 -22.91
CA TYR A 233 4.30 -3.58 -22.41
C TYR A 233 4.76 -2.67 -23.55
N ARG A 234 5.32 -3.23 -24.64
CA ARG A 234 5.69 -2.47 -25.84
C ARG A 234 4.50 -1.71 -26.43
N LYS A 235 3.33 -2.36 -26.47
CA LYS A 235 2.10 -1.72 -26.97
C LYS A 235 1.67 -0.56 -26.06
N LEU A 236 1.74 -0.73 -24.74
CA LEU A 236 1.45 0.36 -23.82
C LEU A 236 2.42 1.54 -24.02
N ILE A 237 3.72 1.26 -24.12
CA ILE A 237 4.73 2.30 -24.37
C ILE A 237 4.39 3.10 -25.64
N GLY A 238 4.03 2.44 -26.74
CA GLY A 238 3.62 3.11 -27.97
C GLY A 238 2.38 3.99 -27.82
N LEU A 239 1.38 3.55 -27.03
CA LEU A 239 0.18 4.35 -26.74
C LEU A 239 0.53 5.56 -25.85
N VAL A 240 1.40 5.37 -24.86
CA VAL A 240 1.91 6.45 -24.00
C VAL A 240 2.74 7.44 -24.83
N GLU A 241 3.59 6.97 -25.72
CA GLU A 241 4.36 7.83 -26.64
C GLU A 241 3.43 8.66 -27.53
N ALA A 242 2.39 8.05 -28.08
CA ALA A 242 1.38 8.74 -28.88
C ALA A 242 0.45 9.67 -28.08
N ARG A 243 0.57 9.70 -26.74
CA ARG A 243 -0.34 10.43 -25.82
C ARG A 243 -1.80 9.99 -25.95
N ASP A 244 -2.03 8.75 -26.36
CA ASP A 244 -3.36 8.15 -26.43
C ASP A 244 -3.77 7.63 -25.05
N ALA A 245 -4.30 8.53 -24.22
CA ALA A 245 -4.70 8.22 -22.85
C ALA A 245 -5.82 7.18 -22.79
N ALA A 246 -6.82 7.29 -23.67
CA ALA A 246 -7.94 6.35 -23.70
C ALA A 246 -7.50 4.97 -24.18
N GLY A 247 -6.65 4.91 -25.22
CA GLY A 247 -6.06 3.66 -25.71
C GLY A 247 -5.16 3.02 -24.67
N ALA A 248 -4.33 3.79 -23.96
CA ALA A 248 -3.46 3.30 -22.90
C ALA A 248 -4.27 2.69 -21.74
N GLU A 249 -5.31 3.38 -21.27
CA GLU A 249 -6.20 2.89 -20.21
C GLU A 249 -6.93 1.60 -20.65
N ALA A 250 -7.54 1.58 -21.84
CA ALA A 250 -8.27 0.42 -22.34
C ALA A 250 -7.34 -0.79 -22.56
N HIS A 251 -6.14 -0.55 -23.10
CA HIS A 251 -5.15 -1.60 -23.29
C HIS A 251 -4.67 -2.19 -21.98
N TRP A 252 -4.35 -1.33 -20.99
CA TRP A 252 -3.85 -1.79 -19.70
C TRP A 252 -4.94 -2.52 -18.91
N ARG A 253 -6.20 -2.09 -18.99
CA ARG A 253 -7.33 -2.83 -18.43
C ARG A 253 -7.40 -4.26 -18.97
N THR A 254 -7.27 -4.41 -20.27
CA THR A 254 -7.25 -5.74 -20.90
C THR A 254 -6.05 -6.57 -20.43
N HIS A 255 -4.88 -5.94 -20.27
CA HIS A 255 -3.69 -6.60 -19.74
C HIS A 255 -3.91 -7.12 -18.32
N MET A 256 -4.45 -6.27 -17.42
CA MET A 256 -4.72 -6.64 -16.03
C MET A 256 -5.76 -7.76 -15.92
N ASP A 257 -6.81 -7.72 -16.73
CA ASP A 257 -7.83 -8.78 -16.77
C ASP A 257 -7.25 -10.12 -17.22
N VAL A 258 -6.33 -10.12 -18.19
CA VAL A 258 -5.64 -11.33 -18.65
C VAL A 258 -4.68 -11.83 -17.57
N ALA A 259 -3.93 -10.94 -16.93
CA ALA A 259 -3.00 -11.28 -15.86
C ALA A 259 -3.75 -11.90 -14.67
N ALA A 260 -4.85 -11.29 -14.22
CA ALA A 260 -5.66 -11.83 -13.12
C ALA A 260 -6.16 -13.25 -13.42
N ARG A 261 -6.71 -13.48 -14.61
CA ARG A 261 -7.15 -14.84 -15.02
C ARG A 261 -6.02 -15.86 -15.09
N SER A 262 -4.82 -15.42 -15.45
CA SER A 262 -3.67 -16.32 -15.60
C SER A 262 -2.97 -16.63 -14.28
N LEU A 263 -3.02 -15.71 -13.32
CA LEU A 263 -2.31 -15.80 -12.04
C LEU A 263 -3.20 -16.24 -10.89
N LEU A 264 -4.53 -16.21 -11.06
CA LEU A 264 -5.52 -16.64 -10.07
C LEU A 264 -6.29 -17.86 -10.58
N PRO A 265 -5.79 -19.07 -10.42
CA PRO A 265 -6.58 -20.27 -10.60
C PRO A 265 -7.79 -20.26 -9.64
N ASP A 266 -8.84 -21.00 -10.00
CA ASP A 266 -10.13 -20.96 -9.27
C ASP A 266 -9.96 -21.30 -7.79
N GLU A 267 -9.02 -22.15 -7.43
CA GLU A 267 -8.70 -22.56 -6.06
C GLU A 267 -8.16 -21.38 -5.21
N LEU A 268 -7.51 -20.42 -5.82
CA LEU A 268 -6.93 -19.26 -5.14
C LEU A 268 -7.83 -18.03 -5.14
N LYS A 269 -8.89 -18.01 -5.92
CA LYS A 269 -9.81 -16.86 -5.96
C LYS A 269 -10.47 -16.57 -4.60
N SER A 270 -10.76 -17.63 -3.85
CA SER A 270 -11.34 -17.54 -2.50
C SER A 270 -10.30 -17.59 -1.38
N ALA A 271 -9.02 -17.83 -1.71
CA ALA A 271 -7.95 -17.80 -0.70
C ALA A 271 -7.85 -16.41 -0.09
N THR A 272 -7.82 -16.35 1.23
CA THR A 272 -7.65 -15.08 1.93
C THR A 272 -6.18 -14.66 1.92
N VAL A 273 -5.94 -13.36 2.09
CA VAL A 273 -4.58 -12.84 2.27
C VAL A 273 -3.89 -13.52 3.47
N LEU A 274 -4.66 -13.94 4.49
CA LEU A 274 -4.16 -14.73 5.63
C LEU A 274 -3.54 -16.07 5.19
N ASP A 275 -4.18 -16.78 4.26
CA ASP A 275 -3.72 -18.09 3.80
C ASP A 275 -2.39 -18.00 3.04
N ILE A 276 -2.03 -16.80 2.55
CA ILE A 276 -0.76 -16.55 1.87
C ILE A 276 0.39 -16.33 2.86
N PHE A 277 0.10 -15.73 4.03
CA PHE A 277 1.11 -15.39 5.04
C PHE A 277 1.24 -16.45 6.15
N SER A 278 0.40 -17.51 6.13
CA SER A 278 0.48 -18.65 7.06
C SER A 278 1.38 -19.73 6.50
#